data_a56b79c83d747d307a923fcbc53b43ee
#
_entry.id   a56b79c83d747d307a923fcbc53b43ee
#
_cell.length_a   1.000
_cell.length_b   1.000
_cell.length_c   1.000
_cell.angle_alpha   90.00
_cell.angle_beta   90.00
_cell.angle_gamma   90.00
#
_symmetry.space_group_name_H-M   'P 1'
#
loop_
_entity.id
_entity.type
_entity.pdbx_description
1 polymer ?
#
loop_
_entity_poly.entity_id
_entity_poly.type
_entity_poly.pdbx_seq_one_letter_code
_entity_poly.pdbx_strand_id
1 'polypeptide(L)'
;LEEIFSGRDGLAMKKFTLFALPAALALALTTNAFATDGNAVYADNCAKCHGDDGNGATKMGQKLGARDYTDATVQASFTDDQAFKSIKEGMKKDDKTLMKPSELSDDDIKASIACLRKFKK
;
A
#
# COMPACT_ATOMS: atom_id res chain seq x y z
N LEU A 1 37.87 -79.30 -22.14
CA LEU A 1 37.19 -79.04 -23.40
C LEU A 1 36.33 -77.79 -23.22
N GLU A 2 36.87 -76.74 -23.69
CA GLU A 2 36.27 -75.90 -24.74
C GLU A 2 34.89 -75.40 -24.43
N GLU A 3 34.58 -74.27 -24.60
CA GLU A 3 34.85 -73.31 -25.60
C GLU A 3 34.63 -71.90 -25.09
N ILE A 4 35.44 -71.02 -25.28
CA ILE A 4 35.39 -69.97 -26.27
C ILE A 4 34.08 -69.30 -26.42
N PHE A 5 34.03 -68.15 -26.08
CA PHE A 5 33.38 -67.31 -26.86
C PHE A 5 33.66 -65.87 -26.87
N SER A 6 34.08 -65.45 -27.74
CA SER A 6 34.13 -64.13 -28.30
C SER A 6 32.77 -63.44 -28.38
N GLY A 7 32.75 -62.29 -27.99
CA GLY A 7 31.66 -61.40 -28.32
C GLY A 7 31.83 -60.02 -27.72
N ARG A 8 32.59 -59.35 -28.24
CA ARG A 8 32.39 -58.08 -28.94
C ARG A 8 31.03 -57.50 -28.70
N ASP A 9 31.05 -56.62 -27.99
CA ASP A 9 30.52 -55.69 -28.29
C ASP A 9 30.10 -54.51 -28.05
N GLY A 10 29.81 -53.86 -28.76
CA GLY A 10 28.93 -52.80 -28.91
C GLY A 10 28.99 -51.72 -27.82
N LEU A 11 30.04 -50.95 -27.86
CA LEU A 11 30.07 -49.65 -27.23
C LEU A 11 28.97 -48.80 -27.79
N ALA A 12 27.77 -48.97 -27.26
CA ALA A 12 26.68 -48.08 -27.55
C ALA A 12 26.96 -46.73 -26.86
N MET A 13 27.57 -45.86 -27.60
CA MET A 13 27.63 -44.46 -27.23
C MET A 13 26.20 -43.93 -27.16
N LYS A 14 25.65 -43.92 -25.95
CA LYS A 14 24.47 -43.15 -25.67
C LYS A 14 24.84 -41.69 -25.87
N LYS A 15 24.38 -41.16 -26.98
CA LYS A 15 24.42 -39.73 -27.25
C LYS A 15 23.61 -39.05 -26.16
N PHE A 16 24.33 -38.53 -25.18
CA PHE A 16 23.75 -37.58 -24.24
C PHE A 16 23.45 -36.33 -25.04
N THR A 17 22.21 -36.22 -25.47
CA THR A 17 21.71 -34.98 -25.99
C THR A 17 21.65 -34.02 -24.82
N LEU A 18 22.63 -33.13 -24.71
CA LEU A 18 22.53 -31.99 -23.83
C LEU A 18 21.36 -31.15 -24.31
N PHE A 19 20.25 -31.32 -23.65
CA PHE A 19 19.20 -30.30 -23.73
C PHE A 19 19.74 -29.08 -22.99
N ALA A 20 20.27 -28.17 -23.75
CA ALA A 20 20.53 -26.83 -23.28
C ALA A 20 19.16 -26.19 -22.98
N LEU A 21 18.77 -26.18 -21.71
CA LEU A 21 17.68 -25.32 -21.26
C LEU A 21 18.14 -23.87 -21.46
N PRO A 22 17.41 -23.07 -22.23
CA PRO A 22 17.66 -21.65 -22.21
C PRO A 22 17.27 -21.17 -20.78
N ALA A 23 18.26 -20.74 -20.03
CA ALA A 23 18.02 -19.96 -18.83
C ALA A 23 17.29 -18.68 -19.27
N ALA A 24 15.97 -18.71 -19.22
CA ALA A 24 15.18 -17.51 -19.32
C ALA A 24 15.52 -16.66 -18.10
N LEU A 25 16.42 -15.71 -18.30
CA LEU A 25 16.72 -14.66 -17.36
C LEU A 25 15.46 -13.82 -17.25
N ALA A 26 14.57 -14.23 -16.33
CA ALA A 26 13.44 -13.44 -15.93
C ALA A 26 14.00 -12.21 -15.22
N LEU A 27 14.18 -11.13 -15.97
CA LEU A 27 14.47 -9.82 -15.42
C LEU A 27 13.23 -9.41 -14.65
N ALA A 28 13.20 -9.74 -13.37
CA ALA A 28 12.18 -9.24 -12.45
C ALA A 28 12.36 -7.72 -12.39
N LEU A 29 11.54 -7.02 -13.14
CA LEU A 29 11.34 -5.58 -12.99
C LEU A 29 10.73 -5.42 -11.61
N THR A 30 11.56 -5.27 -10.58
CA THR A 30 11.13 -4.78 -9.29
C THR A 30 10.71 -3.34 -9.50
N THR A 31 9.43 -3.15 -9.75
CA THR A 31 8.83 -1.83 -9.63
C THR A 31 8.96 -1.47 -8.16
N ASN A 32 9.94 -0.63 -7.84
CA ASN A 32 9.95 0.08 -6.57
C ASN A 32 8.71 0.98 -6.58
N ALA A 33 7.60 0.46 -6.13
CA ALA A 33 6.49 1.29 -5.73
C ALA A 33 6.99 2.06 -4.50
N PHE A 34 7.39 3.31 -4.69
CA PHE A 34 7.64 4.20 -3.58
C PHE A 34 6.33 4.28 -2.80
N ALA A 35 6.33 3.68 -1.61
CA ALA A 35 5.18 3.81 -0.72
C ALA A 35 5.02 5.30 -0.42
N THR A 36 3.82 5.83 -0.64
CA THR A 36 3.51 7.23 -0.33
C THR A 36 3.75 7.48 1.15
N ASP A 37 4.51 8.52 1.47
CA ASP A 37 4.71 8.94 2.85
C ASP A 37 3.43 9.58 3.39
N GLY A 38 2.64 8.79 4.10
CA GLY A 38 1.38 9.24 4.68
C GLY A 38 1.54 10.39 5.68
N ASN A 39 2.70 10.52 6.33
CA ASN A 39 2.94 11.63 7.25
C ASN A 39 3.10 12.94 6.47
N ALA A 40 3.84 12.93 5.37
CA ALA A 40 4.00 14.10 4.52
C ALA A 40 2.65 14.50 3.89
N VAL A 41 1.91 13.54 3.35
CA VAL A 41 0.57 13.81 2.78
C VAL A 41 -0.36 14.40 3.83
N TYR A 42 -0.38 13.85 5.04
CA TYR A 42 -1.20 14.35 6.13
C TYR A 42 -0.79 15.77 6.54
N ALA A 43 0.50 16.02 6.73
CA ALA A 43 1.01 17.33 7.13
C ALA A 43 0.64 18.43 6.13
N ASP A 44 0.79 18.14 4.83
CA ASP A 44 0.56 19.13 3.76
C ASP A 44 -0.93 19.39 3.50
N ASN A 45 -1.79 18.38 3.70
CA ASN A 45 -3.18 18.44 3.24
C ASN A 45 -4.24 18.39 4.35
N CYS A 46 -3.90 17.89 5.53
CA CYS A 46 -4.88 17.59 6.59
C CYS A 46 -4.62 18.36 7.88
N ALA A 47 -3.36 18.52 8.26
CA ALA A 47 -2.96 19.05 9.56
C ALA A 47 -3.43 20.48 9.82
N LYS A 48 -3.61 21.30 8.79
CA LYS A 48 -4.10 22.68 8.92
C LYS A 48 -5.45 22.76 9.67
N CYS A 49 -6.31 21.79 9.46
CA CYS A 49 -7.59 21.69 10.14
C CYS A 49 -7.56 20.66 11.29
N HIS A 50 -7.02 19.47 11.03
CA HIS A 50 -7.05 18.36 11.96
C HIS A 50 -5.96 18.38 13.04
N GLY A 51 -4.95 19.25 12.88
CA GLY A 51 -3.80 19.35 13.79
C GLY A 51 -2.68 18.37 13.43
N ASP A 52 -1.45 18.69 13.79
CA ASP A 52 -0.28 17.84 13.52
C ASP A 52 -0.36 16.48 14.23
N ASP A 53 -1.04 16.44 15.36
CA ASP A 53 -1.30 15.24 16.16
C ASP A 53 -2.72 14.68 15.99
N GLY A 54 -3.52 15.26 15.09
CA GLY A 54 -4.86 14.80 14.79
C GLY A 54 -5.93 15.14 15.85
N ASN A 55 -5.62 16.01 16.82
CA ASN A 55 -6.59 16.33 17.90
C ASN A 55 -7.68 17.33 17.50
N GLY A 56 -7.63 17.91 16.30
CA GLY A 56 -8.63 18.86 15.83
C GLY A 56 -8.64 20.21 16.53
N ALA A 57 -7.68 20.50 17.40
CA ALA A 57 -7.63 21.70 18.24
C ALA A 57 -7.12 22.96 17.52
N THR A 58 -6.97 22.91 16.21
CA THR A 58 -6.63 24.11 15.42
C THR A 58 -7.80 25.08 15.39
N LYS A 59 -7.52 26.36 15.13
CA LYS A 59 -8.58 27.38 15.00
C LYS A 59 -9.61 26.98 13.93
N MET A 60 -9.16 26.48 12.79
CA MET A 60 -10.05 26.04 11.72
C MET A 60 -10.78 24.75 12.07
N GLY A 61 -10.10 23.80 12.72
CA GLY A 61 -10.70 22.56 13.18
C GLY A 61 -11.83 22.80 14.17
N GLN A 62 -11.63 23.67 15.16
CA GLN A 62 -12.69 24.04 16.12
C GLN A 62 -13.87 24.71 15.43
N LYS A 63 -13.61 25.61 14.48
CA LYS A 63 -14.67 26.30 13.72
C LYS A 63 -15.52 25.35 12.88
N LEU A 64 -14.92 24.29 12.33
CA LEU A 64 -15.57 23.32 11.44
C LEU A 64 -15.98 22.03 12.14
N GLY A 65 -15.68 21.87 13.41
CA GLY A 65 -16.03 20.67 14.18
C GLY A 65 -15.16 19.46 13.85
N ALA A 66 -13.86 19.67 13.61
CA ALA A 66 -12.92 18.57 13.41
C ALA A 66 -12.88 17.69 14.65
N ARG A 67 -12.88 16.37 14.42
CA ARG A 67 -12.85 15.38 15.50
C ARG A 67 -11.45 15.25 16.09
N ASP A 68 -11.39 14.81 17.33
CA ASP A 68 -10.15 14.42 18.00
C ASP A 68 -9.81 12.96 17.66
N TYR A 69 -8.87 12.77 16.74
CA TYR A 69 -8.42 11.44 16.33
C TYR A 69 -7.42 10.81 17.30
N THR A 70 -7.05 11.48 18.38
CA THR A 70 -6.31 10.86 19.48
C THR A 70 -7.21 10.02 20.37
N ASP A 71 -8.52 10.27 20.31
CA ASP A 71 -9.53 9.53 21.08
C ASP A 71 -9.83 8.18 20.43
N ALA A 72 -9.66 7.11 21.20
CA ALA A 72 -9.92 5.74 20.75
C ALA A 72 -11.39 5.51 20.34
N THR A 73 -12.34 6.18 21.01
CA THR A 73 -13.77 6.07 20.70
C THR A 73 -14.08 6.73 19.36
N VAL A 74 -13.47 7.86 19.07
CA VAL A 74 -13.57 8.52 17.78
C VAL A 74 -12.98 7.63 16.67
N GLN A 75 -11.82 7.05 16.91
CA GLN A 75 -11.17 6.14 15.96
C GLN A 75 -12.03 4.89 15.65
N ALA A 76 -12.76 4.39 16.62
CA ALA A 76 -13.66 3.25 16.48
C ALA A 76 -14.98 3.59 15.78
N SER A 77 -15.34 4.87 15.68
CA SER A 77 -16.64 5.33 15.17
C SER A 77 -16.76 5.32 13.65
N PHE A 78 -15.68 5.06 12.91
CA PHE A 78 -15.68 5.02 11.46
C PHE A 78 -14.69 3.98 10.91
N THR A 79 -14.96 3.49 9.71
CA THR A 79 -14.06 2.60 8.97
C THR A 79 -13.13 3.40 8.05
N ASP A 80 -12.05 2.76 7.57
CA ASP A 80 -11.15 3.37 6.60
C ASP A 80 -11.86 3.70 5.28
N ASP A 81 -12.82 2.87 4.84
CA ASP A 81 -13.62 3.13 3.66
C ASP A 81 -14.52 4.37 3.83
N GLN A 82 -15.11 4.54 5.01
CA GLN A 82 -15.88 5.75 5.33
C GLN A 82 -15.00 7.00 5.35
N ALA A 83 -13.79 6.89 5.91
CA ALA A 83 -12.82 7.98 5.90
C ALA A 83 -12.37 8.30 4.46
N PHE A 84 -12.07 7.28 3.68
CA PHE A 84 -11.69 7.43 2.26
C PHE A 84 -12.77 8.18 1.47
N LYS A 85 -14.02 7.74 1.59
CA LYS A 85 -15.16 8.37 0.93
C LYS A 85 -15.33 9.83 1.36
N SER A 86 -15.25 10.08 2.66
CA SER A 86 -15.37 11.45 3.19
C SER A 86 -14.26 12.38 2.70
N ILE A 87 -13.03 11.91 2.59
CA ILE A 87 -11.92 12.68 2.05
C ILE A 87 -12.12 12.91 0.54
N LYS A 88 -12.47 11.88 -0.20
CA LYS A 88 -12.62 11.95 -1.66
C LYS A 88 -13.76 12.87 -2.08
N GLU A 89 -14.91 12.73 -1.44
CA GLU A 89 -16.13 13.46 -1.80
C GLU A 89 -16.32 14.76 -1.02
N GLY A 90 -15.57 14.95 0.06
CA GLY A 90 -15.76 16.05 0.99
C GLY A 90 -16.95 15.81 1.94
N MET A 91 -17.16 16.76 2.82
CA MET A 91 -18.26 16.74 3.80
C MET A 91 -18.99 18.05 3.86
N LYS A 92 -20.32 17.98 3.87
CA LYS A 92 -21.21 19.12 4.06
C LYS A 92 -22.22 18.86 5.16
N LYS A 93 -22.63 19.92 5.83
CA LYS A 93 -23.75 19.89 6.77
C LYS A 93 -24.50 21.22 6.65
N ASP A 94 -25.81 21.14 6.45
CA ASP A 94 -26.68 22.34 6.37
C ASP A 94 -26.11 23.41 5.44
N ASP A 95 -25.80 23.04 4.18
CA ASP A 95 -25.19 23.88 3.14
C ASP A 95 -23.77 24.41 3.45
N LYS A 96 -23.25 24.12 4.64
CA LYS A 96 -21.88 24.48 5.01
C LYS A 96 -20.90 23.39 4.62
N THR A 97 -19.87 23.74 3.87
CA THR A 97 -18.76 22.85 3.58
C THR A 97 -17.88 22.69 4.85
N LEU A 98 -17.85 21.49 5.39
CA LEU A 98 -16.99 21.15 6.53
C LEU A 98 -15.62 20.70 6.06
N MET A 99 -15.57 19.90 5.00
CA MET A 99 -14.34 19.46 4.36
C MET A 99 -14.54 19.45 2.85
N LYS A 100 -13.61 20.06 2.10
CA LYS A 100 -13.66 20.06 0.65
C LYS A 100 -13.32 18.69 0.09
N PRO A 101 -13.85 18.31 -1.10
CA PRO A 101 -13.38 17.14 -1.82
C PRO A 101 -11.87 17.22 -2.06
N SER A 102 -11.18 16.10 -1.90
CA SER A 102 -9.75 16.00 -2.11
C SER A 102 -9.42 15.62 -3.56
N GLU A 103 -8.42 16.27 -4.14
CA GLU A 103 -7.86 15.91 -5.45
C GLU A 103 -6.66 14.97 -5.34
N LEU A 104 -6.33 14.52 -4.12
CA LEU A 104 -5.27 13.55 -3.89
C LEU A 104 -5.54 12.23 -4.62
N SER A 105 -4.48 11.52 -4.97
CA SER A 105 -4.59 10.16 -5.48
C SER A 105 -5.19 9.22 -4.42
N ASP A 106 -5.77 8.12 -4.86
CA ASP A 106 -6.34 7.13 -3.94
C ASP A 106 -5.28 6.55 -2.99
N ASP A 107 -4.06 6.40 -3.45
CA ASP A 107 -2.96 5.92 -2.63
C ASP A 107 -2.52 6.95 -1.58
N ASP A 108 -2.49 8.23 -1.93
CA ASP A 108 -2.21 9.31 -0.99
C ASP A 108 -3.30 9.41 0.09
N ILE A 109 -4.57 9.28 -0.30
CA ILE A 109 -5.69 9.27 0.65
C ILE A 109 -5.55 8.10 1.62
N LYS A 110 -5.29 6.88 1.12
CA LYS A 110 -5.09 5.70 1.96
C LYS A 110 -3.90 5.86 2.91
N ALA A 111 -2.79 6.41 2.41
CA ALA A 111 -1.61 6.68 3.21
C ALA A 111 -1.88 7.72 4.32
N SER A 112 -2.65 8.76 4.02
CA SER A 112 -3.06 9.77 5.02
C SER A 112 -3.98 9.18 6.09
N ILE A 113 -4.89 8.28 5.73
CA ILE A 113 -5.75 7.55 6.69
C ILE A 113 -4.89 6.66 7.59
N ALA A 114 -3.93 5.94 7.04
CA ALA A 114 -3.01 5.14 7.83
C ALA A 114 -2.18 5.99 8.81
N CYS A 115 -1.79 7.20 8.43
CA CYS A 115 -1.18 8.18 9.32
C CYS A 115 -2.16 8.59 10.44
N LEU A 116 -3.38 8.96 10.10
CA LEU A 116 -4.42 9.36 11.04
C LEU A 116 -4.71 8.27 12.09
N ARG A 117 -4.69 6.99 11.70
CA ARG A 117 -4.89 5.86 12.63
C ARG A 117 -3.81 5.75 13.70
N LYS A 118 -2.62 6.29 13.46
CA LYS A 118 -1.51 6.28 14.42
C LYS A 118 -1.66 7.28 15.55
N PHE A 119 -2.55 8.26 15.44
CA PHE A 119 -2.76 9.27 16.46
C PHE A 119 -3.50 8.75 17.71
N LYS A 120 -4.14 7.60 17.59
CA LYS A 120 -4.84 6.95 18.70
C LYS A 120 -3.90 6.77 19.91
N LYS A 121 -4.32 7.25 21.07
CA LYS A 121 -3.67 7.08 22.37
C LYS A 121 -4.38 6.03 23.21
#